data_27196d69f5a8ac4a6304582524d68ba1
#
_entry.id   27196d69f5a8ac4a6304582524d68ba1
#
_cell.length_a   1.000
_cell.length_b   1.000
_cell.length_c   1.000
_cell.angle_alpha   90.00
_cell.angle_beta   90.00
_cell.angle_gamma   90.00
#
_symmetry.space_group_name_H-M   'P 1'
#
loop_
_entity.id
_entity.type
_entity.pdbx_description
1 polymer ?
#
loop_
_entity_poly.entity_id
_entity_poly.type
_entity_poly.pdbx_seq_one_letter_code
_entity_poly.pdbx_strand_id
1 'polypeptide(L)'
;MAEGQNLITSRPLLPIRNGVIVFSMTFDEFFMFPTDTQLSLPDLLGPGLDVVFCGINPGVCAAERGHHFLGRGNRFWRVLHLAGYTPEQIAPEDDSDLLQYRCGLTTAVGRATASASELAINEFATARHLLTEKIVRWAPRYIAFLGKVAYAAMSRKSVVDWGPQSELFGGASVWVLPNPSGLNRSFSVDDLVCAYRELRQAVDGGDVTLAGRSPGIWQSDIYTRHVEPLPGKYQFDTDKKTKPS
;
A
#
# COMPACT_ATOMS: atom_id res chain seq x y z
N MET A 1 19.16 25.15 58.29
CA MET A 1 18.49 23.89 58.61
C MET A 1 17.03 24.08 58.25
N ALA A 2 16.61 23.56 57.14
CA ALA A 2 15.20 23.49 56.71
C ALA A 2 15.04 22.23 55.86
N GLU A 3 14.37 21.26 56.46
CA GLU A 3 14.11 19.94 55.89
C GLU A 3 13.05 20.08 54.77
N GLY A 4 13.37 19.59 53.57
CA GLY A 4 12.44 19.43 52.48
C GLY A 4 11.68 18.12 52.59
N GLN A 5 10.39 18.17 52.87
CA GLN A 5 9.50 17.00 52.85
C GLN A 5 9.11 16.65 51.41
N ASN A 6 9.53 15.46 50.98
CA ASN A 6 9.06 14.79 49.78
C ASN A 6 7.62 14.29 49.99
N LEU A 7 6.64 14.95 49.39
CA LEU A 7 5.26 14.45 49.28
C LEU A 7 5.16 13.47 48.14
N ILE A 8 5.23 12.18 48.44
CA ILE A 8 4.82 11.11 47.55
C ILE A 8 3.28 11.06 47.57
N THR A 9 2.62 11.65 46.57
CA THR A 9 1.18 11.55 46.39
C THR A 9 0.84 10.15 45.82
N SER A 10 0.36 9.29 46.71
CA SER A 10 -0.21 8.00 46.34
C SER A 10 -1.47 8.20 45.50
N ARG A 11 -1.47 7.65 44.26
CA ARG A 11 -2.67 7.62 43.39
C ARG A 11 -3.73 6.75 44.04
N PRO A 12 -5.01 7.17 44.07
CA PRO A 12 -6.08 6.33 44.57
C PRO A 12 -6.34 5.15 43.59
N LEU A 13 -6.52 3.95 44.13
CA LEU A 13 -6.94 2.78 43.40
C LEU A 13 -8.40 2.95 42.94
N LEU A 14 -8.63 2.84 41.66
CA LEU A 14 -9.97 2.92 41.04
C LEU A 14 -10.79 1.67 41.36
N PRO A 15 -12.08 1.78 41.60
CA PRO A 15 -12.95 0.64 41.90
C PRO A 15 -13.23 -0.20 40.65
N ILE A 16 -13.04 -1.52 40.77
CA ILE A 16 -13.42 -2.50 39.75
C ILE A 16 -14.92 -2.78 39.90
N ARG A 17 -15.73 -2.49 38.86
CA ARG A 17 -17.09 -2.99 38.73
C ARG A 17 -17.19 -3.82 37.46
N ASN A 18 -17.63 -5.06 37.61
CA ASN A 18 -17.92 -6.02 36.52
C ASN A 18 -16.77 -6.34 35.55
N GLY A 19 -15.52 -6.41 36.01
CA GLY A 19 -14.39 -6.87 35.19
C GLY A 19 -13.93 -5.91 34.09
N VAL A 20 -14.44 -4.68 34.06
CA VAL A 20 -14.06 -3.64 33.09
C VAL A 20 -13.31 -2.54 33.81
N ILE A 21 -12.08 -2.22 33.37
CA ILE A 21 -11.32 -1.08 33.86
C ILE A 21 -11.91 0.19 33.23
N VAL A 22 -12.62 0.97 34.02
CA VAL A 22 -13.16 2.26 33.57
C VAL A 22 -12.08 3.33 33.81
N PHE A 23 -11.45 3.84 32.76
CA PHE A 23 -10.62 5.02 32.84
C PHE A 23 -11.52 6.25 32.98
N SER A 24 -11.49 6.88 34.14
CA SER A 24 -12.07 8.20 34.32
C SER A 24 -11.09 9.23 33.72
N MET A 25 -11.32 9.63 32.48
CA MET A 25 -10.63 10.78 31.88
C MET A 25 -11.28 12.06 32.39
N THR A 26 -10.48 13.01 32.87
CA THR A 26 -10.95 14.36 33.18
C THR A 26 -11.24 15.12 31.90
N PHE A 27 -12.15 16.11 31.98
CA PHE A 27 -12.58 16.90 30.82
C PHE A 27 -11.41 17.62 30.10
N ASP A 28 -10.34 17.91 30.81
CA ASP A 28 -9.12 18.54 30.29
C ASP A 28 -8.23 17.56 29.50
N GLU A 29 -8.26 16.25 29.81
CA GLU A 29 -7.52 15.23 29.05
C GLU A 29 -8.18 14.93 27.69
N PHE A 30 -9.48 15.20 27.55
CA PHE A 30 -10.21 15.03 26.30
C PHE A 30 -9.85 16.07 25.21
N PHE A 31 -9.34 17.24 25.64
CA PHE A 31 -8.95 18.32 24.71
C PHE A 31 -7.48 18.30 24.29
N MET A 32 -6.66 17.41 24.83
CA MET A 32 -5.22 17.34 24.54
C MET A 32 -4.85 16.36 23.42
N PHE A 33 -5.79 15.66 22.81
CA PHE A 33 -5.51 14.94 21.57
C PHE A 33 -5.61 15.94 20.42
N PRO A 34 -4.53 16.15 19.66
CA PRO A 34 -4.64 16.92 18.43
C PRO A 34 -5.64 16.22 17.53
N THR A 35 -6.78 16.86 17.28
CA THR A 35 -7.81 16.41 16.33
C THR A 35 -7.34 16.62 14.89
N ASP A 36 -6.09 16.32 14.61
CA ASP A 36 -5.63 16.08 13.25
C ASP A 36 -5.91 14.61 12.94
N THR A 37 -7.19 14.25 12.87
CA THR A 37 -7.65 12.98 12.34
C THR A 37 -7.34 13.00 10.85
N GLN A 38 -6.07 12.79 10.54
CA GLN A 38 -5.63 12.59 9.18
C GLN A 38 -6.45 11.42 8.59
N LEU A 39 -7.32 11.74 7.64
CA LEU A 39 -8.17 10.77 6.97
C LEU A 39 -7.28 9.63 6.45
N SER A 40 -7.46 8.45 6.98
CA SER A 40 -6.73 7.25 6.60
C SER A 40 -7.70 6.16 6.15
N LEU A 41 -7.24 5.32 5.23
CA LEU A 41 -8.02 4.18 4.75
C LEU A 41 -7.47 2.92 5.42
N PRO A 42 -8.31 2.11 6.10
CA PRO A 42 -7.87 0.86 6.71
C PRO A 42 -7.32 -0.11 5.66
N ASP A 43 -6.24 -0.81 6.00
CA ASP A 43 -5.75 -1.89 5.16
C ASP A 43 -6.69 -3.09 5.21
N LEU A 44 -6.82 -3.81 4.10
CA LEU A 44 -7.46 -5.12 4.03
C LEU A 44 -6.37 -6.18 3.92
N LEU A 45 -5.86 -6.63 5.07
CA LEU A 45 -4.77 -7.58 5.16
C LEU A 45 -5.13 -8.72 6.12
N GLY A 46 -4.67 -9.93 5.80
CA GLY A 46 -4.93 -11.14 6.58
C GLY A 46 -3.91 -12.24 6.29
N PRO A 47 -4.01 -13.38 6.98
CA PRO A 47 -3.14 -14.52 6.73
C PRO A 47 -3.47 -15.21 5.41
N GLY A 48 -2.46 -15.79 4.77
CA GLY A 48 -2.62 -16.66 3.60
C GLY A 48 -2.96 -15.93 2.31
N LEU A 49 -2.65 -14.64 2.20
CA LEU A 49 -2.84 -13.88 0.96
C LEU A 49 -1.86 -14.31 -0.13
N ASP A 50 -2.36 -14.47 -1.35
CA ASP A 50 -1.52 -14.65 -2.52
C ASP A 50 -0.97 -13.30 -3.00
N VAL A 51 -1.82 -12.27 -3.08
CA VAL A 51 -1.44 -10.95 -3.58
C VAL A 51 -1.92 -9.86 -2.64
N VAL A 52 -1.05 -8.89 -2.37
CA VAL A 52 -1.45 -7.60 -1.79
C VAL A 52 -1.28 -6.52 -2.86
N PHE A 53 -2.39 -5.90 -3.27
CA PHE A 53 -2.36 -4.74 -4.17
C PHE A 53 -2.09 -3.47 -3.37
N CYS A 54 -1.02 -2.79 -3.71
CA CYS A 54 -0.54 -1.59 -3.03
C CYS A 54 -0.78 -0.35 -3.89
N GLY A 55 -1.80 0.43 -3.55
CA GLY A 55 -2.04 1.75 -4.15
C GLY A 55 -0.95 2.76 -3.75
N ILE A 56 -0.92 3.92 -4.40
CA ILE A 56 0.02 4.99 -4.03
C ILE A 56 -0.38 5.57 -2.68
N ASN A 57 -1.61 6.07 -2.58
CA ASN A 57 -2.22 6.59 -1.36
C ASN A 57 -3.74 6.63 -1.51
N PRO A 58 -4.51 6.80 -0.43
CA PRO A 58 -5.96 6.97 -0.54
C PRO A 58 -6.32 8.26 -1.27
N GLY A 59 -7.33 8.21 -2.14
CA GLY A 59 -8.04 9.39 -2.55
C GLY A 59 -8.93 9.91 -1.41
N VAL A 60 -9.19 11.22 -1.34
CA VAL A 60 -10.00 11.82 -0.26
C VAL A 60 -11.34 11.10 -0.09
N CYS A 61 -12.10 10.90 -1.18
CA CYS A 61 -13.40 10.23 -1.13
C CYS A 61 -13.30 8.77 -0.61
N ALA A 62 -12.24 8.05 -0.95
CA ALA A 62 -11.99 6.70 -0.48
C ALA A 62 -11.72 6.67 1.03
N ALA A 63 -10.92 7.61 1.53
CA ALA A 63 -10.61 7.75 2.95
C ALA A 63 -11.83 8.19 3.78
N GLU A 64 -12.65 9.11 3.26
CA GLU A 64 -13.87 9.56 3.92
C GLU A 64 -14.91 8.45 4.08
N ARG A 65 -15.01 7.56 3.09
CA ARG A 65 -15.99 6.47 3.09
C ARG A 65 -15.44 5.14 3.58
N GLY A 66 -14.12 5.03 3.77
CA GLY A 66 -13.48 3.82 4.28
C GLY A 66 -13.34 2.68 3.27
N HIS A 67 -13.50 2.93 1.95
CA HIS A 67 -13.49 1.89 0.92
C HIS A 67 -12.42 2.13 -0.15
N HIS A 68 -11.68 1.07 -0.47
CA HIS A 68 -10.60 1.13 -1.45
C HIS A 68 -11.12 1.33 -2.88
N PHE A 69 -10.40 2.16 -3.65
CA PHE A 69 -10.66 2.41 -5.07
C PHE A 69 -12.07 2.88 -5.41
N LEU A 70 -12.74 3.54 -4.45
CA LEU A 70 -14.10 4.08 -4.58
C LEU A 70 -14.20 5.27 -5.56
N GLY A 71 -13.10 5.89 -5.95
CA GLY A 71 -13.09 7.10 -6.78
C GLY A 71 -13.82 6.93 -8.12
N ARG A 72 -14.57 7.96 -8.52
CA ARG A 72 -15.30 7.99 -9.81
C ARG A 72 -14.34 7.73 -10.97
N GLY A 73 -14.67 6.75 -11.82
CA GLY A 73 -13.85 6.35 -12.96
C GLY A 73 -12.64 5.48 -12.60
N ASN A 74 -12.48 5.05 -11.35
CA ASN A 74 -11.51 4.03 -10.99
C ASN A 74 -11.89 2.70 -11.65
N ARG A 75 -10.92 2.04 -12.24
CA ARG A 75 -11.14 0.80 -13.02
C ARG A 75 -10.71 -0.46 -12.26
N PHE A 76 -10.22 -0.32 -11.01
CA PHE A 76 -9.62 -1.43 -10.25
C PHE A 76 -10.54 -2.64 -10.16
N TRP A 77 -11.74 -2.48 -9.66
CA TRP A 77 -12.68 -3.57 -9.43
C TRP A 77 -13.09 -4.29 -10.71
N ARG A 78 -13.35 -3.50 -11.77
CA ARG A 78 -13.65 -4.05 -13.10
C ARG A 78 -12.45 -4.82 -13.68
N VAL A 79 -11.25 -4.26 -13.58
CA VAL A 79 -10.02 -4.88 -14.08
C VAL A 79 -9.73 -6.17 -13.33
N LEU A 80 -9.91 -6.17 -12.01
CA LEU A 80 -9.66 -7.32 -11.16
C LEU A 80 -10.57 -8.51 -11.54
N HIS A 81 -11.88 -8.24 -11.73
CA HIS A 81 -12.82 -9.24 -12.23
C HIS A 81 -12.44 -9.76 -13.62
N LEU A 82 -12.24 -8.87 -14.60
CA LEU A 82 -11.90 -9.26 -15.97
C LEU A 82 -10.54 -9.97 -16.08
N ALA A 83 -9.62 -9.73 -15.16
CA ALA A 83 -8.35 -10.44 -15.06
C ALA A 83 -8.46 -11.82 -14.40
N GLY A 84 -9.63 -12.18 -13.83
CA GLY A 84 -9.90 -13.50 -13.26
C GLY A 84 -9.54 -13.66 -11.79
N TYR A 85 -9.43 -12.56 -11.02
CA TYR A 85 -9.22 -12.64 -9.57
C TYR A 85 -10.52 -12.94 -8.81
N THR A 86 -11.65 -12.50 -9.33
CA THR A 86 -12.97 -12.68 -8.72
C THR A 86 -13.97 -13.18 -9.77
N PRO A 87 -14.94 -14.03 -9.38
CA PRO A 87 -15.96 -14.57 -10.32
C PRO A 87 -16.91 -13.48 -10.83
N GLU A 88 -17.10 -12.41 -10.06
CA GLU A 88 -17.91 -11.25 -10.38
C GLU A 88 -17.21 -9.95 -9.97
N GLN A 89 -17.70 -8.82 -10.46
CA GLN A 89 -17.16 -7.53 -10.10
C GLN A 89 -17.66 -7.13 -8.70
N ILE A 90 -16.74 -7.06 -7.73
CA ILE A 90 -17.01 -6.57 -6.37
C ILE A 90 -17.33 -5.07 -6.44
N ALA A 91 -18.35 -4.64 -5.71
CA ALA A 91 -18.60 -3.20 -5.49
C ALA A 91 -17.55 -2.63 -4.52
N PRO A 92 -17.11 -1.38 -4.70
CA PRO A 92 -16.12 -0.79 -3.78
C PRO A 92 -16.54 -0.82 -2.31
N GLU A 93 -17.83 -0.76 -2.03
CA GLU A 93 -18.43 -0.80 -0.69
C GLU A 93 -18.27 -2.18 -0.02
N ASP A 94 -18.09 -3.23 -0.82
CA ASP A 94 -17.90 -4.62 -0.39
C ASP A 94 -16.42 -5.03 -0.50
N ASP A 95 -15.50 -4.08 -0.45
CA ASP A 95 -14.06 -4.28 -0.69
C ASP A 95 -13.42 -5.36 0.20
N SER A 96 -13.96 -5.58 1.40
CA SER A 96 -13.53 -6.64 2.33
C SER A 96 -13.74 -8.06 1.78
N ASP A 97 -14.67 -8.27 0.85
CA ASP A 97 -14.92 -9.56 0.23
C ASP A 97 -13.73 -10.05 -0.59
N LEU A 98 -12.84 -9.14 -0.98
CA LEU A 98 -11.62 -9.49 -1.71
C LEU A 98 -10.72 -10.45 -0.93
N LEU A 99 -10.75 -10.42 0.39
CA LEU A 99 -9.97 -11.32 1.25
C LEU A 99 -10.33 -12.80 1.03
N GLN A 100 -11.58 -13.10 0.67
CA GLN A 100 -12.04 -14.49 0.36
C GLN A 100 -11.32 -15.06 -0.86
N TYR A 101 -10.86 -14.20 -1.75
CA TYR A 101 -10.09 -14.55 -2.95
C TYR A 101 -8.57 -14.48 -2.73
N ARG A 102 -8.12 -14.47 -1.47
CA ARG A 102 -6.72 -14.41 -1.08
C ARG A 102 -5.97 -13.19 -1.61
N CYS A 103 -6.71 -12.10 -1.83
CA CYS A 103 -6.19 -10.82 -2.25
C CYS A 103 -6.41 -9.77 -1.16
N GLY A 104 -5.40 -8.97 -0.89
CA GLY A 104 -5.43 -7.90 0.09
C GLY A 104 -5.21 -6.52 -0.53
N LEU A 105 -5.55 -5.47 0.21
CA LEU A 105 -5.39 -4.07 -0.22
C LEU A 105 -4.62 -3.27 0.83
N THR A 106 -3.70 -2.43 0.35
CA THR A 106 -2.98 -1.46 1.17
C THR A 106 -2.57 -0.25 0.33
N THR A 107 -1.98 0.74 0.97
CA THR A 107 -1.40 1.91 0.29
C THR A 107 0.04 2.14 0.71
N ALA A 108 0.86 2.64 -0.22
CA ALA A 108 2.26 2.96 0.03
C ALA A 108 2.40 4.09 1.05
N VAL A 109 1.57 5.13 0.94
CA VAL A 109 1.48 6.24 1.90
C VAL A 109 0.05 6.31 2.43
N GLY A 110 -0.12 6.41 3.76
CA GLY A 110 -1.45 6.41 4.39
C GLY A 110 -2.21 7.73 4.23
N ARG A 111 -1.53 8.86 3.98
CA ARG A 111 -2.16 10.18 3.87
C ARG A 111 -3.02 10.30 2.64
N ALA A 112 -4.30 10.63 2.82
CA ALA A 112 -5.22 10.89 1.74
C ALA A 112 -4.90 12.20 1.01
N THR A 113 -5.00 12.21 -0.32
CA THR A 113 -4.83 13.42 -1.17
C THR A 113 -5.80 13.42 -2.33
N ALA A 114 -6.05 14.59 -2.90
CA ALA A 114 -6.83 14.72 -4.14
C ALA A 114 -6.03 14.18 -5.35
N SER A 115 -4.70 14.31 -5.32
CA SER A 115 -3.80 13.79 -6.34
C SER A 115 -2.53 13.23 -5.70
N ALA A 116 -2.05 12.08 -6.18
CA ALA A 116 -0.78 11.51 -5.74
C ALA A 116 0.43 12.45 -5.97
N SER A 117 0.31 13.44 -6.85
CA SER A 117 1.33 14.47 -7.08
C SER A 117 1.58 15.39 -5.88
N GLU A 118 0.65 15.44 -4.92
CA GLU A 118 0.77 16.23 -3.69
C GLU A 118 1.69 15.55 -2.64
N LEU A 119 2.02 14.28 -2.84
CA LEU A 119 2.92 13.55 -1.94
C LEU A 119 4.36 13.99 -2.16
N ALA A 120 5.06 14.28 -1.07
CA ALA A 120 6.49 14.54 -1.08
C ALA A 120 7.27 13.23 -1.03
N ILE A 121 8.49 13.20 -1.60
CA ILE A 121 9.31 12.00 -1.67
C ILE A 121 9.70 11.45 -0.29
N ASN A 122 9.87 12.31 0.69
CA ASN A 122 10.20 11.93 2.07
C ASN A 122 9.04 11.17 2.75
N GLU A 123 7.78 11.40 2.36
CA GLU A 123 6.64 10.65 2.88
C GLU A 123 6.75 9.16 2.54
N PHE A 124 7.22 8.84 1.33
CA PHE A 124 7.48 7.46 0.94
C PHE A 124 8.62 6.83 1.74
N ALA A 125 9.68 7.59 2.04
CA ALA A 125 10.80 7.10 2.83
C ALA A 125 10.36 6.70 4.25
N THR A 126 9.52 7.52 4.88
CA THR A 126 8.93 7.24 6.20
C THR A 126 7.95 6.06 6.13
N ALA A 127 7.07 6.05 5.12
CA ALA A 127 6.05 5.02 4.96
C ALA A 127 6.64 3.64 4.60
N ARG A 128 7.83 3.60 3.99
CA ARG A 128 8.50 2.36 3.60
C ARG A 128 8.64 1.38 4.76
N HIS A 129 9.07 1.85 5.92
CA HIS A 129 9.27 0.99 7.09
C HIS A 129 7.94 0.34 7.51
N LEU A 130 6.90 1.14 7.66
CA LEU A 130 5.57 0.68 8.03
C LEU A 130 4.99 -0.33 7.02
N LEU A 131 5.13 -0.05 5.73
CA LEU A 131 4.69 -0.99 4.70
C LEU A 131 5.49 -2.29 4.74
N THR A 132 6.82 -2.22 4.94
CA THR A 132 7.66 -3.42 5.06
C THR A 132 7.22 -4.28 6.24
N GLU A 133 6.95 -3.69 7.41
CA GLU A 133 6.46 -4.42 8.59
C GLU A 133 5.12 -5.12 8.32
N LYS A 134 4.19 -4.46 7.62
CA LYS A 134 2.91 -5.07 7.21
C LYS A 134 3.14 -6.30 6.33
N ILE A 135 4.01 -6.18 5.31
CA ILE A 135 4.28 -7.28 4.38
C ILE A 135 5.02 -8.42 5.07
N VAL A 136 5.98 -8.15 5.93
CA VAL A 136 6.64 -9.19 6.77
C VAL A 136 5.62 -9.89 7.66
N ARG A 137 4.74 -9.15 8.32
CA ARG A 137 3.74 -9.70 9.23
C ARG A 137 2.74 -10.64 8.55
N TRP A 138 2.22 -10.25 7.39
CA TRP A 138 1.16 -10.99 6.70
C TRP A 138 1.70 -11.98 5.65
N ALA A 139 2.99 -11.85 5.31
CA ALA A 139 3.74 -12.72 4.42
C ALA A 139 2.97 -13.14 3.14
N PRO A 140 2.42 -12.21 2.34
CA PRO A 140 1.79 -12.55 1.08
C PRO A 140 2.85 -13.10 0.11
N ARG A 141 2.42 -13.90 -0.86
CA ARG A 141 3.34 -14.40 -1.89
C ARG A 141 3.83 -13.25 -2.80
N TYR A 142 2.93 -12.33 -3.13
CA TYR A 142 3.22 -11.19 -4.00
C TYR A 142 2.75 -9.88 -3.38
N ILE A 143 3.52 -8.81 -3.62
CA ILE A 143 3.06 -7.42 -3.48
C ILE A 143 3.05 -6.78 -4.87
N ALA A 144 1.89 -6.25 -5.29
CA ALA A 144 1.70 -5.58 -6.57
C ALA A 144 1.57 -4.07 -6.37
N PHE A 145 2.60 -3.31 -6.70
CA PHE A 145 2.56 -1.84 -6.68
C PHE A 145 1.79 -1.30 -7.88
N LEU A 146 0.76 -0.51 -7.62
CA LEU A 146 -0.09 0.08 -8.65
C LEU A 146 0.48 1.43 -9.13
N GLY A 147 1.44 1.34 -10.04
CA GLY A 147 2.19 2.44 -10.62
C GLY A 147 3.68 2.43 -10.27
N LYS A 148 4.50 2.81 -11.24
CA LYS A 148 5.97 2.87 -11.09
C LYS A 148 6.41 3.81 -9.97
N VAL A 149 5.69 4.92 -9.75
CA VAL A 149 6.04 5.95 -8.76
C VAL A 149 6.12 5.37 -7.34
N ALA A 150 5.12 4.59 -6.92
CA ALA A 150 5.11 4.01 -5.57
C ALA A 150 6.31 3.08 -5.37
N TYR A 151 6.54 2.17 -6.30
CA TYR A 151 7.67 1.24 -6.19
C TYR A 151 9.02 1.94 -6.29
N ALA A 152 9.20 2.86 -7.24
CA ALA A 152 10.44 3.65 -7.39
C ALA A 152 10.80 4.39 -6.10
N ALA A 153 9.82 5.07 -5.49
CA ALA A 153 10.03 5.80 -4.25
C ALA A 153 10.36 4.85 -3.07
N MET A 154 9.68 3.69 -3.00
CA MET A 154 9.93 2.68 -1.97
C MET A 154 11.27 1.98 -2.14
N SER A 155 11.70 1.67 -3.37
CA SER A 155 12.94 0.95 -3.67
C SER A 155 14.14 1.87 -3.89
N ARG A 156 13.94 3.19 -4.02
CA ARG A 156 14.94 4.20 -4.41
C ARG A 156 15.57 3.91 -5.77
N LYS A 157 14.77 3.39 -6.70
CA LYS A 157 15.20 3.12 -8.08
C LYS A 157 14.80 4.27 -8.99
N SER A 158 15.72 4.70 -9.84
CA SER A 158 15.48 5.73 -10.87
C SER A 158 14.83 5.13 -12.13
N VAL A 159 15.03 3.85 -12.36
CA VAL A 159 14.44 3.10 -13.47
C VAL A 159 13.65 1.93 -12.92
N VAL A 160 12.41 1.80 -13.34
CA VAL A 160 11.49 0.72 -12.94
C VAL A 160 10.80 0.19 -14.19
N ASP A 161 10.87 -1.11 -14.38
CA ASP A 161 10.13 -1.79 -15.43
C ASP A 161 8.73 -2.18 -14.97
N TRP A 162 7.81 -2.39 -15.90
CA TRP A 162 6.53 -3.01 -15.63
C TRP A 162 6.70 -4.51 -15.41
N GLY A 163 5.76 -5.12 -14.70
CA GLY A 163 5.78 -6.56 -14.42
C GLY A 163 6.63 -6.95 -13.22
N PRO A 164 7.18 -8.18 -13.20
CA PRO A 164 7.91 -8.72 -12.07
C PRO A 164 9.24 -7.99 -11.86
N GLN A 165 9.61 -7.82 -10.60
CA GLN A 165 10.88 -7.24 -10.20
C GLN A 165 11.79 -8.32 -9.61
N SER A 166 13.12 -8.14 -9.74
CA SER A 166 14.11 -9.09 -9.22
C SER A 166 14.28 -9.06 -7.71
N GLU A 167 13.88 -7.97 -7.06
CA GLU A 167 14.03 -7.78 -5.62
C GLU A 167 12.75 -8.14 -4.88
N LEU A 168 12.90 -8.64 -3.65
CA LEU A 168 11.79 -8.88 -2.73
C LEU A 168 11.48 -7.60 -1.93
N PHE A 169 10.23 -7.47 -1.49
CA PHE A 169 9.80 -6.44 -0.56
C PHE A 169 9.14 -7.09 0.65
N GLY A 170 9.77 -6.97 1.82
CA GLY A 170 9.29 -7.64 3.03
C GLY A 170 9.19 -9.17 2.91
N GLY A 171 9.97 -9.79 2.02
CA GLY A 171 9.91 -11.23 1.73
C GLY A 171 8.95 -11.62 0.60
N ALA A 172 8.04 -10.74 0.17
CA ALA A 172 7.14 -10.97 -0.94
C ALA A 172 7.81 -10.69 -2.29
N SER A 173 7.45 -11.46 -3.33
CA SER A 173 7.82 -11.18 -4.71
C SER A 173 7.13 -9.89 -5.19
N VAL A 174 7.87 -9.03 -5.86
CA VAL A 174 7.37 -7.71 -6.28
C VAL A 174 6.89 -7.74 -7.71
N TRP A 175 5.73 -7.12 -7.92
CA TRP A 175 5.18 -6.84 -9.24
C TRP A 175 4.80 -5.37 -9.37
N VAL A 176 5.06 -4.75 -10.52
CA VAL A 176 4.65 -3.37 -10.81
C VAL A 176 3.60 -3.38 -11.91
N LEU A 177 2.39 -2.99 -11.55
CA LEU A 177 1.23 -2.95 -12.44
C LEU A 177 0.86 -1.51 -12.81
N PRO A 178 0.29 -1.27 -14.00
CA PRO A 178 -0.25 0.03 -14.35
C PRO A 178 -1.36 0.44 -13.38
N ASN A 179 -1.35 1.72 -12.97
CA ASN A 179 -2.33 2.27 -12.05
C ASN A 179 -3.73 2.30 -12.69
N PRO A 180 -4.77 1.70 -12.07
CA PRO A 180 -6.13 1.64 -12.61
C PRO A 180 -6.93 2.93 -12.45
N SER A 181 -6.34 3.98 -11.87
CA SER A 181 -6.98 5.30 -11.70
C SER A 181 -7.55 5.81 -13.03
N GLY A 182 -8.75 6.40 -12.97
CA GLY A 182 -9.34 7.06 -14.14
C GLY A 182 -8.54 8.26 -14.68
N LEU A 183 -7.63 8.80 -13.87
CA LEU A 183 -6.69 9.86 -14.28
C LEU A 183 -5.55 9.31 -15.15
N ASN A 184 -5.26 8.02 -15.05
CA ASN A 184 -4.26 7.37 -15.91
C ASN A 184 -4.87 7.04 -17.27
N ARG A 185 -4.61 7.89 -18.26
CA ARG A 185 -5.10 7.74 -19.64
C ARG A 185 -4.15 6.96 -20.54
N SER A 186 -2.94 6.67 -20.08
CA SER A 186 -1.92 5.96 -20.87
C SER A 186 -2.30 4.50 -21.14
N PHE A 187 -3.10 3.88 -20.26
CA PHE A 187 -3.51 2.49 -20.39
C PHE A 187 -5.02 2.36 -20.60
N SER A 188 -5.44 1.63 -21.63
CA SER A 188 -6.82 1.22 -21.83
C SER A 188 -7.26 0.21 -20.74
N VAL A 189 -8.55 -0.12 -20.68
CA VAL A 189 -9.04 -1.19 -19.80
C VAL A 189 -8.42 -2.53 -20.19
N ASP A 190 -8.31 -2.80 -21.49
CA ASP A 190 -7.77 -4.06 -22.01
C ASP A 190 -6.27 -4.20 -21.68
N ASP A 191 -5.48 -3.12 -21.75
CA ASP A 191 -4.09 -3.11 -21.33
C ASP A 191 -3.95 -3.42 -19.83
N LEU A 192 -4.81 -2.81 -19.01
CA LEU A 192 -4.83 -3.09 -17.56
C LEU A 192 -5.20 -4.56 -17.30
N VAL A 193 -6.25 -5.08 -17.94
CA VAL A 193 -6.68 -6.47 -17.78
C VAL A 193 -5.58 -7.44 -18.19
N CYS A 194 -4.87 -7.17 -19.28
CA CYS A 194 -3.76 -8.00 -19.71
C CYS A 194 -2.63 -8.02 -18.67
N ALA A 195 -2.18 -6.84 -18.19
CA ALA A 195 -1.13 -6.75 -17.18
C ALA A 195 -1.49 -7.45 -15.86
N TYR A 196 -2.74 -7.28 -15.38
CA TYR A 196 -3.20 -7.92 -14.16
C TYR A 196 -3.37 -9.44 -14.31
N ARG A 197 -3.77 -9.90 -15.50
CA ARG A 197 -3.88 -11.33 -15.82
C ARG A 197 -2.52 -12.02 -15.84
N GLU A 198 -1.45 -11.35 -16.26
CA GLU A 198 -0.09 -11.90 -16.18
C GLU A 198 0.31 -12.19 -14.74
N LEU A 199 0.06 -11.28 -13.81
CA LEU A 199 0.28 -11.55 -12.38
C LEU A 199 -0.61 -12.70 -11.88
N ARG A 200 -1.89 -12.74 -12.27
CA ARG A 200 -2.79 -13.84 -11.92
C ARG A 200 -2.24 -15.19 -12.38
N GLN A 201 -1.73 -15.28 -13.60
CA GLN A 201 -1.10 -16.50 -14.12
C GLN A 201 0.16 -16.89 -13.32
N ALA A 202 0.96 -15.92 -12.87
CA ALA A 202 2.11 -16.17 -12.00
C ALA A 202 1.68 -16.73 -10.64
N VAL A 203 0.58 -16.22 -10.09
CA VAL A 203 -0.02 -16.72 -8.84
C VAL A 203 -0.49 -18.17 -8.99
N ASP A 204 -1.21 -18.49 -10.08
CA ASP A 204 -1.79 -19.81 -10.32
C ASP A 204 -0.74 -20.86 -10.70
N GLY A 205 0.33 -20.44 -11.36
CA GLY A 205 1.40 -21.33 -11.83
C GLY A 205 2.29 -21.94 -10.74
N GLY A 206 2.02 -21.63 -9.45
CA GLY A 206 2.89 -22.05 -8.34
C GLY A 206 4.28 -21.41 -8.43
N ASP A 207 5.16 -21.73 -7.48
CA ASP A 207 6.53 -21.21 -7.37
C ASP A 207 7.35 -21.36 -8.65
N VAL A 208 7.07 -20.48 -9.61
CA VAL A 208 8.00 -20.22 -10.69
C VAL A 208 9.04 -19.28 -10.10
N THR A 209 10.08 -19.86 -9.52
CA THR A 209 11.29 -19.11 -9.17
C THR A 209 11.67 -18.27 -10.38
N LEU A 210 11.63 -16.95 -10.22
CA LEU A 210 12.01 -15.95 -11.24
C LEU A 210 13.44 -16.18 -11.78
N ALA A 211 14.23 -17.02 -11.10
CA ALA A 211 15.61 -17.39 -11.43
C ALA A 211 15.78 -18.24 -12.70
N GLY A 212 14.72 -18.77 -13.32
CA GLY A 212 14.81 -19.70 -14.44
C GLY A 212 14.04 -19.34 -15.71
N ARG A 213 13.27 -18.24 -15.72
CA ARG A 213 12.56 -17.81 -16.94
C ARG A 213 13.29 -16.67 -17.61
N SER A 214 13.60 -16.86 -18.89
CA SER A 214 14.12 -15.80 -19.75
C SER A 214 13.20 -14.57 -19.71
N PRO A 215 13.76 -13.33 -19.70
CA PRO A 215 13.01 -12.07 -19.67
C PRO A 215 11.96 -11.90 -20.77
N GLY A 216 11.98 -12.74 -21.81
CA GLY A 216 11.14 -12.63 -23.00
C GLY A 216 9.67 -13.04 -22.85
N ILE A 217 9.26 -13.68 -21.73
CA ILE A 217 7.87 -14.15 -21.57
C ILE A 217 6.96 -13.05 -20.99
N TRP A 218 7.52 -12.04 -20.35
CA TRP A 218 6.80 -10.93 -19.71
C TRP A 218 6.81 -9.63 -20.52
N GLN A 219 7.34 -9.69 -21.74
CA GLN A 219 7.27 -8.58 -22.70
C GLN A 219 5.97 -8.67 -23.49
N SER A 220 4.83 -8.48 -22.82
CA SER A 220 3.65 -8.11 -23.61
C SER A 220 3.95 -6.77 -24.29
N ASP A 221 3.49 -6.59 -25.53
CA ASP A 221 3.62 -5.33 -26.28
C ASP A 221 3.12 -4.10 -25.52
N ILE A 222 2.35 -4.30 -24.43
CA ILE A 222 1.84 -3.28 -23.52
C ILE A 222 2.98 -2.55 -22.82
N TYR A 223 3.98 -3.26 -22.32
CA TYR A 223 5.06 -2.66 -21.55
C TYR A 223 6.05 -1.90 -22.45
N THR A 224 6.22 -2.33 -23.68
CA THR A 224 7.07 -1.64 -24.66
C THR A 224 6.45 -0.35 -25.21
N ARG A 225 5.12 -0.27 -25.27
CA ARG A 225 4.39 0.93 -25.72
C ARG A 225 4.38 2.06 -24.67
N HIS A 226 4.57 1.74 -23.40
CA HIS A 226 4.42 2.68 -22.28
C HIS A 226 5.72 2.86 -21.49
N VAL A 227 6.79 3.23 -22.20
CA VAL A 227 8.06 3.64 -21.59
C VAL A 227 7.94 5.11 -21.14
N GLU A 228 7.25 5.35 -20.04
CA GLU A 228 7.22 6.68 -19.42
C GLU A 228 8.36 6.80 -18.39
N PRO A 229 9.19 7.85 -18.48
CA PRO A 229 10.16 8.14 -17.44
C PRO A 229 9.43 8.53 -16.15
N LEU A 230 10.04 8.21 -15.01
CA LEU A 230 9.54 8.68 -13.74
C LEU A 230 9.56 10.22 -13.70
N PRO A 231 8.55 10.88 -13.11
CA PRO A 231 8.57 12.31 -12.88
C PRO A 231 9.86 12.74 -12.17
N GLY A 232 10.44 13.89 -12.55
CA GLY A 232 11.77 14.31 -12.09
C GLY A 232 11.99 14.26 -10.57
N LYS A 233 10.95 14.53 -9.77
CA LYS A 233 11.02 14.43 -8.30
C LYS A 233 11.24 13.00 -7.77
N TYR A 234 11.04 11.95 -8.58
CA TYR A 234 11.27 10.55 -8.26
C TYR A 234 12.53 9.99 -8.96
N GLN A 235 13.33 10.87 -9.58
CA GLN A 235 14.63 10.47 -10.10
C GLN A 235 15.63 10.51 -8.95
N PHE A 236 16.13 9.36 -8.55
CA PHE A 236 17.14 9.23 -7.50
C PHE A 236 18.52 9.31 -8.13
N ASP A 237 19.39 10.13 -7.55
CA ASP A 237 20.80 10.22 -7.95
C ASP A 237 21.52 8.95 -7.50
N THR A 238 21.82 8.06 -8.44
CA THR A 238 22.50 6.78 -8.20
C THR A 238 23.98 6.95 -7.93
N ASP A 239 24.55 8.13 -8.15
CA ASP A 239 26.01 8.38 -8.07
C ASP A 239 26.49 8.82 -6.69
N LYS A 240 25.61 9.05 -5.72
CA LYS A 240 26.03 9.29 -4.34
C LYS A 240 26.40 7.97 -3.62
N LYS A 241 27.50 7.35 -4.05
CA LYS A 241 28.25 6.43 -3.19
C LYS A 241 28.64 7.21 -1.93
N THR A 242 28.02 6.87 -0.80
CA THR A 242 28.47 7.29 0.53
C THR A 242 29.94 6.97 0.67
N LYS A 243 30.82 7.99 0.65
CA LYS A 243 32.18 7.82 1.13
C LYS A 243 32.10 7.42 2.60
N PRO A 244 32.75 6.33 3.01
CA PRO A 244 32.88 6.03 4.44
C PRO A 244 33.76 7.11 5.07
N SER A 245 33.28 7.65 6.17
CA SER A 245 34.02 8.53 7.08
C SER A 245 35.01 7.72 7.88
#